data_5999512ba4d8bbe4d09cdea92d4e7c8f
#
_entry.id   5999512ba4d8bbe4d09cdea92d4e7c8f
#
_cell.length_a   1.000
_cell.length_b   1.000
_cell.length_c   1.000
_cell.angle_alpha   90.00
_cell.angle_beta   90.00
_cell.angle_gamma   90.00
#
_symmetry.space_group_name_H-M   'P 1'
#
loop_
_entity.id
_entity.type
_entity.pdbx_description
1 polymer ?
#
loop_
_entity_poly.entity_id
_entity_poly.type
_entity_poly.pdbx_seq_one_letter_code
_entity_poly.pdbx_strand_id
1 'polypeptide(L)'
;LGLKLREAAATGAKPAELEKKKTEMLGTVYRMLVLTLGEPVSTFTWSLKGGEAKEYTPVSFYKEFLGNDLTNNYVMLMNDPSREFYKCYEIDFDRHRYDGKNWTYVNLPIEDIKEIAIASIKDSTMMYFSCDVGKFLDSKRGLLDPDNYDYESLMGTTFGMDKKQRIQTFSSGSSHAMTLM
;
A
#
# COMPACT_ATOMS: atom_id res chain seq x y z
N LEU A 1 5.59 3.36 22.93
CA LEU A 1 5.71 4.82 22.80
C LEU A 1 4.34 5.48 22.92
N GLY A 2 3.35 5.14 22.11
CA GLY A 2 2.01 5.75 22.14
C GLY A 2 1.29 5.65 23.49
N LEU A 3 1.46 4.54 24.23
CA LEU A 3 0.91 4.42 25.58
C LEU A 3 1.47 5.48 26.53
N LYS A 4 2.79 5.65 26.55
CA LYS A 4 3.46 6.66 27.39
C LYS A 4 3.02 8.10 27.06
N LEU A 5 2.74 8.41 25.81
CA LEU A 5 2.20 9.72 25.41
C LEU A 5 0.75 9.90 25.91
N ARG A 6 -0.07 8.87 25.79
CA ARG A 6 -1.46 8.90 26.32
C ARG A 6 -1.50 9.05 27.85
N GLU A 7 -0.64 8.32 28.55
CA GLU A 7 -0.50 8.45 30.01
C GLU A 7 -0.07 9.87 30.40
N ALA A 8 0.91 10.45 29.71
CA ALA A 8 1.34 11.83 29.97
C ALA A 8 0.20 12.84 29.69
N ALA A 9 -0.55 12.66 28.61
CA ALA A 9 -1.70 13.50 28.32
C ALA A 9 -2.80 13.38 29.40
N ALA A 10 -3.09 12.16 29.84
CA ALA A 10 -4.06 11.89 30.90
C ALA A 10 -3.66 12.50 32.26
N THR A 11 -2.36 12.65 32.53
CA THR A 11 -1.84 13.31 33.73
C THR A 11 -1.69 14.82 33.59
N GLY A 12 -2.20 15.42 32.50
CA GLY A 12 -2.27 16.87 32.32
C GLY A 12 -1.02 17.50 31.68
N ALA A 13 -0.16 16.71 31.00
CA ALA A 13 0.97 17.26 30.27
C ALA A 13 0.51 18.25 29.17
N LYS A 14 1.18 19.38 29.08
CA LYS A 14 0.87 20.43 28.08
C LYS A 14 1.27 19.97 26.67
N PRO A 15 0.65 20.51 25.61
CA PRO A 15 0.98 20.16 24.22
C PRO A 15 2.47 20.24 23.90
N ALA A 16 3.17 21.26 24.35
CA ALA A 16 4.61 21.42 24.14
C ALA A 16 5.44 20.32 24.82
N GLU A 17 5.02 19.85 25.99
CA GLU A 17 5.68 18.75 26.71
C GLU A 17 5.45 17.41 26.01
N LEU A 18 4.24 17.20 25.48
CA LEU A 18 3.91 16.02 24.70
C LEU A 18 4.72 15.97 23.40
N GLU A 19 4.88 17.11 22.71
CA GLU A 19 5.66 17.18 21.48
C GLU A 19 7.15 16.94 21.77
N LYS A 20 7.70 17.48 22.84
CA LYS A 20 9.07 17.18 23.28
C LYS A 20 9.27 15.69 23.56
N LYS A 21 8.39 15.08 24.35
CA LYS A 21 8.44 13.63 24.61
C LYS A 21 8.33 12.80 23.35
N LYS A 22 7.43 13.17 22.44
CA LYS A 22 7.27 12.51 21.14
C LYS A 22 8.57 12.57 20.34
N THR A 23 9.20 13.74 20.25
CA THR A 23 10.48 13.93 19.55
C THR A 23 11.60 13.07 20.14
N GLU A 24 11.73 13.03 21.47
CA GLU A 24 12.70 12.18 22.15
C GLU A 24 12.48 10.69 21.86
N MET A 25 11.22 10.24 21.87
CA MET A 25 10.86 8.86 21.53
C MET A 25 11.12 8.53 20.06
N LEU A 26 10.84 9.45 19.13
CA LEU A 26 11.15 9.30 17.71
C LEU A 26 12.67 9.22 17.49
N GLY A 27 13.47 9.97 18.24
CA GLY A 27 14.93 9.86 18.24
C GLY A 27 15.41 8.45 18.59
N THR A 28 14.75 7.79 19.54
CA THR A 28 15.04 6.37 19.86
C THR A 28 14.70 5.44 18.70
N VAL A 29 13.55 5.63 18.06
CA VAL A 29 13.15 4.83 16.87
C VAL A 29 14.15 5.06 15.72
N TYR A 30 14.50 6.33 15.46
CA TYR A 30 15.49 6.68 14.44
C TYR A 30 16.83 5.99 14.69
N ARG A 31 17.31 6.03 15.92
CA ARG A 31 18.56 5.34 16.28
C ARG A 31 18.50 3.84 16.03
N MET A 32 17.38 3.18 16.33
CA MET A 32 17.20 1.75 16.04
C MET A 32 17.24 1.49 14.52
N LEU A 33 16.58 2.33 13.74
CA LEU A 33 16.60 2.23 12.27
C LEU A 33 18.01 2.44 11.71
N VAL A 34 18.75 3.44 12.19
CA VAL A 34 20.13 3.70 11.76
C VAL A 34 21.06 2.52 12.10
N LEU A 35 20.91 1.92 13.29
CA LEU A 35 21.70 0.76 13.68
C LEU A 35 21.43 -0.49 12.84
N THR A 36 20.21 -0.63 12.28
CA THR A 36 19.81 -1.81 11.50
C THR A 36 19.91 -1.62 10.00
N LEU A 37 19.66 -0.41 9.51
CA LEU A 37 19.55 -0.12 8.06
C LEU A 37 20.67 0.80 7.55
N GLY A 38 21.45 1.40 8.45
CA GLY A 38 22.41 2.46 8.14
C GLY A 38 21.78 3.86 8.15
N GLU A 39 22.61 4.88 8.10
CA GLU A 39 22.16 6.27 8.01
C GLU A 39 21.56 6.55 6.62
N PRO A 40 20.50 7.39 6.55
CA PRO A 40 19.98 7.84 5.26
C PRO A 40 21.08 8.56 4.48
N VAL A 41 21.25 8.17 3.23
CA VAL A 41 22.26 8.80 2.36
C VAL A 41 21.83 10.21 1.97
N SER A 42 22.76 11.14 2.04
CA SER A 42 22.56 12.51 1.54
C SER A 42 22.83 12.62 0.05
N THR A 43 23.86 11.86 -0.43
CA THR A 43 24.20 11.73 -1.85
C THR A 43 24.58 10.30 -2.16
N PHE A 44 24.46 9.90 -3.42
CA PHE A 44 24.87 8.60 -3.95
C PHE A 44 25.21 8.72 -5.42
N THR A 45 26.09 7.84 -5.89
CA THR A 45 26.44 7.76 -7.31
C THR A 45 25.66 6.65 -7.99
N TRP A 46 25.04 6.94 -9.13
CA TRP A 46 24.29 5.97 -9.89
C TRP A 46 24.45 6.20 -11.40
N SER A 47 24.31 5.13 -12.19
CA SER A 47 24.32 5.18 -13.65
C SER A 47 23.31 4.20 -14.22
N LEU A 48 22.67 4.58 -15.32
CA LEU A 48 21.97 3.63 -16.18
C LEU A 48 22.97 2.65 -16.79
N LYS A 49 22.52 1.44 -17.09
CA LYS A 49 23.36 0.41 -17.73
C LYS A 49 24.03 0.98 -19.01
N GLY A 50 25.35 1.10 -18.98
CA GLY A 50 26.15 1.66 -20.08
C GLY A 50 26.25 3.19 -20.11
N GLY A 51 25.68 3.90 -19.13
CA GLY A 51 25.79 5.36 -18.99
C GLY A 51 26.92 5.80 -18.08
N GLU A 52 27.23 7.10 -18.08
CA GLU A 52 28.17 7.70 -17.14
C GLU A 52 27.60 7.74 -15.72
N ALA A 53 28.45 7.52 -14.73
CA ALA A 53 28.09 7.62 -13.34
C ALA A 53 27.90 9.10 -12.95
N LYS A 54 26.76 9.43 -12.32
CA LYS A 54 26.40 10.78 -11.87
C LYS A 54 26.04 10.76 -10.40
N GLU A 55 26.42 11.81 -9.68
CA GLU A 55 26.03 11.98 -8.29
C GLU A 55 24.62 12.56 -8.18
N TYR A 56 23.86 11.98 -7.26
CA TYR A 56 22.48 12.37 -6.98
C TYR A 56 22.25 12.59 -5.49
N THR A 57 21.36 13.50 -5.16
CA THR A 57 20.60 13.44 -3.90
C THR A 57 19.33 12.61 -4.15
N PRO A 58 18.67 12.05 -3.12
CA PRO A 58 17.39 11.37 -3.28
C PRO A 58 16.33 12.22 -4.00
N VAL A 59 16.30 13.53 -3.73
CA VAL A 59 15.37 14.46 -4.37
C VAL A 59 15.71 14.72 -5.83
N SER A 60 16.99 14.89 -6.20
CA SER A 60 17.38 15.10 -7.60
C SER A 60 17.15 13.85 -8.44
N PHE A 61 17.41 12.68 -7.88
CA PHE A 61 17.09 11.40 -8.51
C PHE A 61 15.60 11.23 -8.77
N TYR A 62 14.77 11.50 -7.75
CA TYR A 62 13.32 11.47 -7.91
C TYR A 62 12.85 12.41 -9.04
N LYS A 63 13.33 13.65 -9.07
CA LYS A 63 12.94 14.62 -10.10
C LYS A 63 13.37 14.20 -11.50
N GLU A 64 14.54 13.58 -11.65
CA GLU A 64 15.05 13.18 -12.95
C GLU A 64 14.32 11.92 -13.48
N PHE A 65 14.07 10.93 -12.65
CA PHE A 65 13.56 9.64 -13.10
C PHE A 65 12.07 9.41 -12.85
N LEU A 66 11.52 10.03 -11.82
CA LEU A 66 10.10 9.88 -11.49
C LEU A 66 9.31 11.16 -11.71
N GLY A 67 9.95 12.29 -11.86
CA GLY A 67 9.45 13.69 -12.06
C GLY A 67 7.97 13.93 -12.35
N ASN A 68 7.19 12.88 -12.35
CA ASN A 68 5.77 12.88 -12.55
C ASN A 68 5.08 13.39 -11.28
N ASP A 69 4.12 14.25 -11.47
CA ASP A 69 3.17 14.60 -10.43
C ASP A 69 2.29 13.37 -10.14
N LEU A 70 2.71 12.56 -9.16
CA LEU A 70 1.98 11.36 -8.77
C LEU A 70 0.56 11.70 -8.30
N THR A 71 0.35 12.91 -7.82
CA THR A 71 -0.97 13.36 -7.33
C THR A 71 -1.95 13.56 -8.47
N ASN A 72 -1.50 14.09 -9.60
CA ASN A 72 -2.37 14.44 -10.73
C ASN A 72 -2.37 13.37 -11.85
N ASN A 73 -1.34 12.53 -11.91
CA ASN A 73 -1.20 11.55 -13.00
C ASN A 73 -1.64 10.14 -12.62
N TYR A 74 -2.00 9.91 -11.36
CA TYR A 74 -2.45 8.61 -10.90
C TYR A 74 -3.79 8.69 -10.19
N VAL A 75 -4.61 7.68 -10.39
CA VAL A 75 -5.91 7.52 -9.74
C VAL A 75 -5.96 6.17 -9.03
N MET A 76 -6.56 6.15 -7.85
CA MET A 76 -6.77 4.91 -7.11
C MET A 76 -8.06 4.25 -7.56
N LEU A 77 -7.97 2.99 -7.95
CA LEU A 77 -9.09 2.16 -8.36
C LEU A 77 -9.37 1.10 -7.31
N MET A 78 -10.63 0.73 -7.15
CA MET A 78 -11.02 -0.44 -6.35
C MET A 78 -12.04 -1.28 -7.09
N ASN A 79 -12.15 -2.55 -6.73
CA ASN A 79 -13.23 -3.42 -7.16
C ASN A 79 -13.97 -3.93 -5.93
N ASP A 80 -15.02 -3.23 -5.55
CA ASP A 80 -15.95 -3.62 -4.49
C ASP A 80 -17.35 -3.85 -5.07
N PRO A 81 -17.73 -5.09 -5.37
CA PRO A 81 -19.06 -5.40 -5.91
C PRO A 81 -20.20 -5.26 -4.88
N SER A 82 -19.90 -4.93 -3.64
CA SER A 82 -20.93 -4.62 -2.64
C SER A 82 -21.45 -3.19 -2.76
N ARG A 83 -20.78 -2.34 -3.56
CA ARG A 83 -21.08 -0.93 -3.79
C ARG A 83 -21.34 -0.66 -5.27
N GLU A 84 -21.96 0.46 -5.58
CA GLU A 84 -22.20 0.87 -6.97
C GLU A 84 -20.88 1.07 -7.72
N PHE A 85 -20.79 0.53 -8.92
CA PHE A 85 -19.68 0.81 -9.82
C PHE A 85 -19.78 2.20 -10.45
N TYR A 86 -18.65 2.72 -10.96
CA TYR A 86 -18.51 4.04 -11.59
C TYR A 86 -18.81 5.19 -10.64
N LYS A 87 -18.57 4.97 -9.35
CA LYS A 87 -18.65 5.97 -8.28
C LYS A 87 -17.30 6.16 -7.62
N CYS A 88 -17.08 7.38 -7.13
CA CYS A 88 -15.92 7.70 -6.29
C CYS A 88 -16.31 7.55 -4.82
N TYR A 89 -15.47 6.86 -4.05
CA TYR A 89 -15.64 6.64 -2.62
C TYR A 89 -14.44 7.16 -1.87
N GLU A 90 -14.67 7.90 -0.82
CA GLU A 90 -13.67 8.23 0.19
C GLU A 90 -13.77 7.22 1.32
N ILE A 91 -12.63 6.70 1.78
CA ILE A 91 -12.57 5.72 2.86
C ILE A 91 -12.15 6.43 4.14
N ASP A 92 -13.04 6.50 5.11
CA ASP A 92 -12.78 7.13 6.39
C ASP A 92 -11.56 6.50 7.08
N PHE A 93 -10.65 7.35 7.54
CA PHE A 93 -9.41 6.98 8.22
C PHE A 93 -8.39 6.20 7.38
N ASP A 94 -8.66 5.90 6.12
CA ASP A 94 -7.69 5.32 5.19
C ASP A 94 -6.74 6.40 4.69
N ARG A 95 -5.71 6.66 5.47
CA ARG A 95 -4.71 7.70 5.27
C ARG A 95 -3.41 7.34 5.99
N HIS A 96 -2.29 7.75 5.44
CA HIS A 96 -0.97 7.44 6.00
C HIS A 96 -0.52 8.41 7.12
N ARG A 97 -1.23 9.51 7.33
CA ARG A 97 -0.96 10.48 8.41
C ARG A 97 -2.26 10.87 9.10
N TYR A 98 -2.18 11.13 10.39
CA TYR A 98 -3.34 11.53 11.19
C TYR A 98 -4.05 12.77 10.62
N ASP A 99 -3.28 13.77 10.18
CA ASP A 99 -3.74 15.03 9.59
C ASP A 99 -3.80 14.99 8.05
N GLY A 100 -3.60 13.82 7.45
CA GLY A 100 -3.64 13.61 6.01
C GLY A 100 -5.08 13.55 5.48
N LYS A 101 -5.20 13.64 4.16
CA LYS A 101 -6.46 13.40 3.45
C LYS A 101 -6.75 11.91 3.42
N ASN A 102 -8.01 11.54 3.55
CA ASN A 102 -8.47 10.18 3.31
C ASN A 102 -8.26 9.83 1.82
N TRP A 103 -8.03 8.57 1.57
CA TRP A 103 -7.88 8.09 0.21
C TRP A 103 -9.23 7.97 -0.47
N THR A 104 -9.23 8.27 -1.76
CA THR A 104 -10.40 8.19 -2.60
C THR A 104 -10.15 7.19 -3.73
N TYR A 105 -11.17 6.38 -4.01
CA TYR A 105 -11.09 5.32 -5.00
C TYR A 105 -12.25 5.43 -5.98
N VAL A 106 -11.99 5.18 -7.25
CA VAL A 106 -13.05 4.93 -8.23
C VAL A 106 -13.37 3.45 -8.24
N ASN A 107 -14.62 3.10 -7.94
CA ASN A 107 -15.07 1.71 -7.93
C ASN A 107 -15.45 1.26 -9.33
N LEU A 108 -14.77 0.24 -9.84
CA LEU A 108 -14.97 -0.27 -11.20
C LEU A 108 -15.19 -1.78 -11.21
N PRO A 109 -15.89 -2.30 -12.23
CA PRO A 109 -15.89 -3.73 -12.53
C PRO A 109 -14.48 -4.26 -12.72
N ILE A 110 -14.26 -5.54 -12.40
CA ILE A 110 -12.90 -6.11 -12.49
C ILE A 110 -12.38 -6.14 -13.93
N GLU A 111 -13.26 -6.27 -14.91
CA GLU A 111 -12.86 -6.29 -16.32
C GLU A 111 -12.28 -4.93 -16.76
N ASP A 112 -12.92 -3.82 -16.36
CA ASP A 112 -12.41 -2.47 -16.64
C ASP A 112 -11.04 -2.24 -15.98
N ILE A 113 -10.86 -2.70 -14.73
CA ILE A 113 -9.57 -2.61 -14.03
C ILE A 113 -8.49 -3.43 -14.77
N LYS A 114 -8.81 -4.62 -15.26
CA LYS A 114 -7.88 -5.43 -16.07
C LYS A 114 -7.48 -4.73 -17.35
N GLU A 115 -8.43 -4.12 -18.06
CA GLU A 115 -8.14 -3.36 -19.29
C GLU A 115 -7.22 -2.17 -19.02
N ILE A 116 -7.50 -1.39 -17.97
CA ILE A 116 -6.66 -0.27 -17.54
C ILE A 116 -5.27 -0.76 -17.16
N ALA A 117 -5.17 -1.85 -16.40
CA ALA A 117 -3.90 -2.43 -15.98
C ALA A 117 -3.06 -2.89 -17.19
N ILE A 118 -3.67 -3.57 -18.14
CA ILE A 118 -3.01 -4.00 -19.38
C ILE A 118 -2.52 -2.80 -20.19
N ALA A 119 -3.35 -1.75 -20.31
CA ALA A 119 -2.98 -0.54 -21.02
C ALA A 119 -1.79 0.17 -20.34
N SER A 120 -1.80 0.29 -19.01
CA SER A 120 -0.71 0.91 -18.24
C SER A 120 0.62 0.14 -18.41
N ILE A 121 0.59 -1.19 -18.33
CA ILE A 121 1.79 -2.02 -18.53
C ILE A 121 2.32 -1.86 -19.97
N LYS A 122 1.44 -1.85 -20.97
CA LYS A 122 1.84 -1.62 -22.37
C LYS A 122 2.45 -0.24 -22.61
N ASP A 123 2.04 0.74 -21.82
CA ASP A 123 2.60 2.11 -21.81
C ASP A 123 3.84 2.23 -20.89
N SER A 124 4.40 1.11 -20.43
CA SER A 124 5.55 1.07 -19.53
C SER A 124 5.31 1.81 -18.20
N THR A 125 4.08 1.88 -17.75
CA THR A 125 3.70 2.51 -16.48
C THR A 125 3.43 1.43 -15.44
N MET A 126 4.24 1.41 -14.38
CA MET A 126 4.07 0.50 -13.24
C MET A 126 2.89 0.94 -12.37
N MET A 127 2.24 -0.02 -11.73
CA MET A 127 1.10 0.23 -10.86
C MET A 127 1.31 -0.39 -9.49
N TYR A 128 0.85 0.31 -8.47
CA TYR A 128 0.64 -0.27 -7.15
C TYR A 128 -0.63 -1.14 -7.17
N PHE A 129 -0.56 -2.29 -6.52
CA PHE A 129 -1.64 -3.25 -6.48
C PHE A 129 -1.72 -3.90 -5.10
N SER A 130 -2.92 -4.04 -4.57
CA SER A 130 -3.17 -4.73 -3.31
C SER A 130 -4.41 -5.62 -3.40
N CYS A 131 -4.32 -6.85 -2.87
CA CYS A 131 -5.43 -7.79 -2.83
C CYS A 131 -5.35 -8.77 -1.65
N ASP A 132 -6.34 -9.64 -1.52
CA ASP A 132 -6.33 -10.77 -0.61
C ASP A 132 -5.48 -11.90 -1.20
N VAL A 133 -4.28 -12.08 -0.67
CA VAL A 133 -3.30 -13.06 -1.17
C VAL A 133 -3.29 -14.33 -0.33
N GLY A 134 -3.26 -14.18 1.00
CA GLY A 134 -2.88 -15.27 1.90
C GLY A 134 -3.80 -16.51 1.88
N LYS A 135 -5.05 -16.36 1.47
CA LYS A 135 -6.02 -17.46 1.45
C LYS A 135 -5.95 -18.33 0.20
N PHE A 136 -5.49 -17.76 -0.90
CA PHE A 136 -5.60 -18.36 -2.23
C PHE A 136 -4.24 -18.56 -2.92
N LEU A 137 -3.14 -18.25 -2.23
CA LEU A 137 -1.80 -18.36 -2.78
C LEU A 137 -1.25 -19.78 -2.63
N ASP A 138 -0.98 -20.43 -3.75
CA ASP A 138 -0.05 -21.55 -3.82
C ASP A 138 1.35 -21.04 -4.19
N SER A 139 2.18 -20.83 -3.19
CA SER A 139 3.52 -20.27 -3.37
C SER A 139 4.47 -21.17 -4.14
N LYS A 140 4.24 -22.50 -4.14
CA LYS A 140 5.08 -23.45 -4.89
C LYS A 140 4.80 -23.38 -6.39
N ARG A 141 3.53 -23.19 -6.76
CA ARG A 141 3.10 -23.08 -8.16
C ARG A 141 3.13 -21.64 -8.66
N GLY A 142 3.21 -20.66 -7.74
CA GLY A 142 3.12 -19.24 -8.08
C GLY A 142 1.73 -18.82 -8.56
N LEU A 143 0.68 -19.48 -8.08
CA LEU A 143 -0.71 -19.24 -8.49
C LEU A 143 -1.52 -18.63 -7.34
N LEU A 144 -2.32 -17.64 -7.66
CA LEU A 144 -3.30 -17.02 -6.78
C LEU A 144 -4.68 -17.23 -7.38
N ASP A 145 -5.35 -18.29 -6.96
CA ASP A 145 -6.61 -18.73 -7.53
C ASP A 145 -7.54 -19.30 -6.44
N PRO A 146 -8.81 -18.87 -6.36
CA PRO A 146 -9.79 -19.47 -5.45
C PRO A 146 -9.94 -20.99 -5.60
N ASP A 147 -9.70 -21.51 -6.81
CA ASP A 147 -9.86 -22.93 -7.14
C ASP A 147 -8.56 -23.74 -7.05
N ASN A 148 -7.52 -23.19 -6.39
CA ASN A 148 -6.24 -23.90 -6.17
C ASN A 148 -6.37 -25.22 -5.40
N TYR A 149 -7.44 -25.37 -4.61
CA TYR A 149 -7.67 -26.52 -3.75
C TYR A 149 -9.04 -27.14 -4.05
N ASP A 150 -9.05 -28.42 -4.33
CA ASP A 150 -10.29 -29.19 -4.58
C ASP A 150 -10.94 -29.61 -3.24
N TYR A 151 -11.57 -28.64 -2.58
CA TYR A 151 -12.29 -28.88 -1.33
C TYR A 151 -13.54 -29.74 -1.52
N GLU A 152 -14.17 -29.68 -2.70
CA GLU A 152 -15.37 -30.46 -2.97
C GLU A 152 -15.10 -31.96 -2.94
N SER A 153 -14.06 -32.42 -3.64
CA SER A 153 -13.66 -33.83 -3.64
C SER A 153 -13.16 -34.28 -2.27
N LEU A 154 -12.48 -33.41 -1.53
CA LEU A 154 -11.88 -33.75 -0.25
C LEU A 154 -12.90 -33.77 0.90
N MET A 155 -13.79 -32.77 0.96
CA MET A 155 -14.65 -32.50 2.10
C MET A 155 -16.13 -32.70 1.79
N GLY A 156 -16.51 -32.95 0.54
CA GLY A 156 -17.90 -33.09 0.10
C GLY A 156 -18.70 -31.77 0.19
N THR A 157 -18.03 -30.61 0.17
CA THR A 157 -18.65 -29.30 0.29
C THR A 157 -17.93 -28.26 -0.54
N THR A 158 -18.64 -27.24 -0.98
CA THR A 158 -18.08 -26.07 -1.66
C THR A 158 -18.11 -24.83 -0.77
N PHE A 159 -17.13 -23.94 -0.95
CA PHE A 159 -17.11 -22.63 -0.31
C PHE A 159 -17.68 -21.59 -1.28
N GLY A 160 -19.01 -21.52 -1.32
CA GLY A 160 -19.76 -20.80 -2.36
C GLY A 160 -19.90 -19.29 -2.21
N MET A 161 -19.17 -18.62 -1.32
CA MET A 161 -19.24 -17.17 -1.22
C MET A 161 -18.59 -16.50 -2.43
N ASP A 162 -19.35 -15.66 -3.14
CA ASP A 162 -18.82 -14.75 -4.14
C ASP A 162 -18.01 -13.61 -3.52
N LYS A 163 -17.37 -12.79 -4.35
CA LYS A 163 -16.54 -11.67 -3.87
C LYS A 163 -17.34 -10.66 -3.04
N LYS A 164 -18.56 -10.36 -3.44
CA LYS A 164 -19.45 -9.44 -2.72
C LYS A 164 -19.73 -9.96 -1.31
N GLN A 165 -20.10 -11.22 -1.20
CA GLN A 165 -20.39 -11.87 0.08
C GLN A 165 -19.15 -11.92 0.98
N ARG A 166 -17.98 -12.24 0.42
CA ARG A 166 -16.71 -12.23 1.18
C ARG A 166 -16.35 -10.85 1.73
N ILE A 167 -16.61 -9.78 0.97
CA ILE A 167 -16.37 -8.42 1.43
C ILE A 167 -17.38 -8.05 2.53
N GLN A 168 -18.65 -8.32 2.33
CA GLN A 168 -19.71 -8.00 3.29
C GLN A 168 -19.58 -8.74 4.63
N THR A 169 -19.03 -9.92 4.62
CA THR A 169 -18.78 -10.73 5.82
C THR A 169 -17.39 -10.54 6.43
N PHE A 170 -16.60 -9.60 5.89
CA PHE A 170 -15.20 -9.39 6.28
C PHE A 170 -14.30 -10.63 6.15
N SER A 171 -14.71 -11.60 5.34
CA SER A 171 -13.90 -12.80 5.09
C SER A 171 -12.80 -12.56 4.05
N SER A 172 -12.83 -11.43 3.33
CA SER A 172 -11.79 -11.00 2.40
C SER A 172 -11.35 -9.57 2.68
N GLY A 173 -10.07 -9.31 2.57
CA GLY A 173 -9.47 -7.99 2.70
C GLY A 173 -8.07 -7.96 2.11
N SER A 174 -7.60 -6.79 1.72
CA SER A 174 -6.24 -6.62 1.20
C SER A 174 -5.21 -7.01 2.25
N SER A 175 -4.44 -8.06 1.98
CA SER A 175 -3.43 -8.60 2.89
C SER A 175 -2.00 -8.41 2.40
N HIS A 176 -1.81 -8.05 1.13
CA HIS A 176 -0.49 -7.89 0.52
C HIS A 176 -0.50 -6.85 -0.59
N ALA A 177 0.54 -6.04 -0.60
CA ALA A 177 0.77 -4.98 -1.57
C ALA A 177 1.94 -5.34 -2.49
N MET A 178 1.78 -5.09 -3.78
CA MET A 178 2.72 -5.50 -4.82
C MET A 178 2.81 -4.42 -5.90
N THR A 179 3.82 -4.56 -6.76
CA THR A 179 3.94 -3.79 -7.99
C THR A 179 3.61 -4.68 -9.18
N LEU A 180 2.75 -4.20 -10.08
CA LEU A 180 2.54 -4.81 -11.40
C LEU A 180 3.47 -4.14 -12.41
N MET A 181 4.24 -4.98 -13.13
CA MET A 181 5.23 -4.60 -14.15
C MET A 181 5.00 -5.38 -15.44
#